data_4e406621e0f8114ba10825d9a1f353a8
#
_entry.id   4e406621e0f8114ba10825d9a1f353a8
#
_cell.length_a   1.000
_cell.length_b   1.000
_cell.length_c   1.000
_cell.angle_alpha   90.00
_cell.angle_beta   90.00
_cell.angle_gamma   90.00
#
_symmetry.space_group_name_H-M   'P 1'
#
loop_
_entity.id
_entity.type
_entity.pdbx_description
1 polymer ?
#
loop_
_entity_poly.entity_id
_entity_poly.type
_entity_poly.pdbx_seq_one_letter_code
_entity_poly.pdbx_strand_id
1 'polypeptide(L)'
;NWPTTFFSYDFSQKKIINNPNNPIDRLELTDIPSPYLNGILDEFLQDEHLAPIIETNRGCPYGCSFCFWAQATLTKLRRFNLDTIKEEIRYISERTKNPTKLLYIADANFGILKRDSELADTLMECKEKYDFPKRLFIYSLKNQTMQSISTFEKIKTIANMSMSMESVNEK
;
A
#
# COMPACT_ATOMS: atom_id res chain seq x y z
N ASN A 1 13.24 -23.70 8.47
CA ASN A 1 12.83 -23.87 7.07
C ASN A 1 12.73 -22.49 6.43
N TRP A 2 13.68 -22.14 5.57
CA TRP A 2 13.64 -20.90 4.79
C TRP A 2 12.61 -21.05 3.68
N PRO A 3 11.86 -19.99 3.36
CA PRO A 3 10.96 -20.04 2.22
C PRO A 3 11.72 -20.36 0.94
N THR A 4 11.16 -21.21 0.13
CA THR A 4 11.79 -21.86 -1.02
C THR A 4 12.06 -20.96 -2.22
N THR A 5 11.75 -19.68 -2.09
CA THR A 5 11.85 -18.66 -3.16
C THR A 5 12.88 -17.56 -2.89
N PHE A 6 13.80 -17.80 -1.96
CA PHE A 6 14.82 -16.83 -1.63
C PHE A 6 16.07 -17.01 -2.50
N PHE A 7 16.52 -15.90 -3.08
CA PHE A 7 17.90 -15.76 -3.46
C PHE A 7 18.66 -15.20 -2.27
N SER A 8 19.61 -15.93 -1.73
CA SER A 8 20.53 -15.43 -0.72
C SER A 8 21.95 -15.43 -1.27
N TYR A 9 22.72 -14.44 -0.86
CA TYR A 9 24.14 -14.41 -1.18
C TYR A 9 24.93 -15.06 -0.05
N ASP A 10 25.62 -16.16 -0.39
CA ASP A 10 26.55 -16.79 0.53
C ASP A 10 27.89 -16.08 0.47
N PHE A 11 28.17 -15.31 1.51
CA PHE A 11 29.43 -14.56 1.60
C PHE A 11 30.66 -15.45 1.72
N SER A 12 30.52 -16.66 2.25
CA SER A 12 31.65 -17.61 2.39
C SER A 12 32.03 -18.24 1.05
N GLN A 13 31.05 -18.56 0.23
CA GLN A 13 31.23 -19.16 -1.09
C GLN A 13 31.19 -18.13 -2.24
N LYS A 14 30.93 -16.86 -1.92
CA LYS A 14 30.80 -15.75 -2.89
C LYS A 14 29.85 -16.06 -4.05
N LYS A 15 28.74 -16.71 -3.76
CA LYS A 15 27.75 -17.08 -4.78
C LYS A 15 26.31 -16.82 -4.32
N ILE A 16 25.42 -16.64 -5.29
CA ILE A 16 24.00 -16.61 -5.06
C ILE A 16 23.50 -18.04 -4.86
N ILE A 17 22.87 -18.30 -3.73
CA ILE A 17 22.18 -19.55 -3.48
C ILE A 17 20.73 -19.38 -3.95
N ASN A 18 20.34 -20.28 -4.83
CA ASN A 18 19.00 -20.41 -5.36
C ASN A 18 18.54 -21.84 -5.10
N ASN A 19 17.27 -22.03 -4.77
CA ASN A 19 16.68 -23.37 -4.73
C ASN A 19 15.84 -23.59 -6.01
N PRO A 20 16.44 -24.14 -7.10
CA PRO A 20 15.79 -24.24 -8.40
C PRO A 20 14.68 -25.32 -8.46
N ASN A 21 14.56 -26.16 -7.41
CA ASN A 21 13.69 -27.35 -7.45
C ASN A 21 12.33 -27.14 -6.78
N ASN A 22 12.03 -25.93 -6.29
CA ASN A 22 10.72 -25.65 -5.73
C ASN A 22 9.98 -24.65 -6.61
N PRO A 23 8.76 -24.97 -7.05
CA PRO A 23 7.92 -24.01 -7.69
C PRO A 23 7.75 -22.78 -6.78
N ILE A 24 7.75 -21.61 -7.37
CA ILE A 24 7.49 -20.36 -6.65
C ILE A 24 6.04 -20.44 -6.14
N ASP A 25 5.85 -21.02 -4.98
CA ASP A 25 4.64 -20.82 -4.23
C ASP A 25 4.60 -19.34 -3.86
N ARG A 26 3.79 -18.59 -4.60
CA ARG A 26 3.59 -17.17 -4.30
C ARG A 26 2.89 -17.13 -2.95
N LEU A 27 3.59 -16.63 -1.94
CA LEU A 27 2.98 -16.31 -0.66
C LEU A 27 1.73 -15.47 -0.92
N GLU A 28 0.63 -15.87 -0.34
CA GLU A 28 -0.54 -15.01 -0.32
C GLU A 28 -0.21 -13.76 0.51
N LEU A 29 -0.70 -12.60 0.08
CA LEU A 29 -0.41 -11.35 0.80
C LEU A 29 -0.97 -11.38 2.23
N THR A 30 -2.01 -12.18 2.45
CA THR A 30 -2.61 -12.42 3.77
C THR A 30 -1.69 -13.14 4.74
N ASP A 31 -0.68 -13.87 4.24
CA ASP A 31 0.25 -14.65 5.05
C ASP A 31 1.50 -13.85 5.44
N ILE A 32 1.64 -12.64 4.88
CA ILE A 32 2.77 -11.76 5.20
C ILE A 32 2.46 -11.03 6.50
N PRO A 33 3.29 -11.23 7.55
CA PRO A 33 3.09 -10.54 8.82
C PRO A 33 3.33 -9.05 8.67
N SER A 34 2.51 -8.26 9.37
CA SER A 34 2.65 -6.79 9.37
C SER A 34 3.92 -6.37 10.10
N PRO A 35 4.80 -5.58 9.47
CA PRO A 35 5.99 -5.04 10.13
C PRO A 35 5.64 -3.98 11.19
N TYR A 36 4.50 -3.31 11.05
CA TYR A 36 4.01 -2.37 12.06
C TYR A 36 3.49 -3.10 13.30
N LEU A 37 2.57 -4.05 13.13
CA LEU A 37 1.94 -4.75 14.25
C LEU A 37 2.92 -5.64 15.03
N ASN A 38 4.01 -6.04 14.39
CA ASN A 38 5.11 -6.76 15.03
C ASN A 38 6.14 -5.85 15.72
N GLY A 39 5.94 -4.53 15.68
CA GLY A 39 6.83 -3.55 16.31
C GLY A 39 8.19 -3.34 15.61
N ILE A 40 8.44 -3.99 14.47
CA ILE A 40 9.72 -3.86 13.74
C ILE A 40 9.98 -2.43 13.30
N LEU A 41 8.91 -1.66 13.02
CA LEU A 41 9.00 -0.28 12.54
C LEU A 41 8.78 0.75 13.66
N ASP A 42 8.74 0.38 14.93
CA ASP A 42 8.43 1.30 16.04
C ASP A 42 9.44 2.44 16.14
N GLU A 43 10.73 2.16 16.01
CA GLU A 43 11.77 3.20 16.04
C GLU A 43 11.60 4.23 14.91
N PHE A 44 11.17 3.78 13.73
CA PHE A 44 10.94 4.66 12.58
C PHE A 44 9.66 5.50 12.73
N LEU A 45 8.67 5.02 13.47
CA LEU A 45 7.48 5.80 13.82
C LEU A 45 7.79 6.94 14.80
N GLN A 46 8.89 6.84 15.55
CA GLN A 46 9.36 7.89 16.45
C GLN A 46 10.26 8.92 15.75
N ASP A 47 10.73 8.64 14.54
CA ASP A 47 11.54 9.58 13.76
C ASP A 47 10.66 10.65 13.10
N GLU A 48 10.92 11.90 13.44
CA GLU A 48 10.16 13.06 12.93
C GLU A 48 10.37 13.31 11.43
N HIS A 49 11.43 12.77 10.84
CA HIS A 49 11.76 12.96 9.42
C HIS A 49 11.12 11.90 8.52
N LEU A 50 10.58 10.83 9.08
CA LEU A 50 10.00 9.73 8.33
C LEU A 50 8.48 9.78 8.34
N ALA A 51 7.88 9.57 7.17
CA ALA A 51 6.45 9.38 7.03
C ALA A 51 6.13 7.89 6.86
N PRO A 52 5.14 7.35 7.57
CA PRO A 52 4.74 5.98 7.40
C PRO A 52 4.13 5.73 6.02
N ILE A 53 4.40 4.54 5.50
CA ILE A 53 3.88 4.05 4.22
C ILE A 53 3.22 2.69 4.43
N ILE A 54 2.04 2.50 3.86
CA ILE A 54 1.33 1.22 3.84
C ILE A 54 0.95 0.84 2.41
N GLU A 55 0.71 -0.43 2.20
CA GLU A 55 0.16 -0.98 0.96
C GLU A 55 -1.09 -1.78 1.31
N THR A 56 -2.23 -1.47 0.69
CA THR A 56 -3.47 -2.20 0.96
C THR A 56 -3.75 -3.28 -0.06
N ASN A 57 -3.28 -3.07 -1.28
CA ASN A 57 -3.34 -4.05 -2.36
C ASN A 57 -2.13 -3.89 -3.28
N ARG A 58 -1.78 -4.97 -3.98
CA ARG A 58 -0.65 -5.04 -4.89
C ARG A 58 -1.11 -5.45 -6.28
N GLY A 59 -0.63 -4.71 -7.29
CA GLY A 59 -0.94 -4.93 -8.69
C GLY A 59 -1.81 -3.84 -9.28
N CYS A 60 -2.02 -3.91 -10.60
CA CYS A 60 -2.83 -2.96 -11.34
C CYS A 60 -3.60 -3.72 -12.44
N PRO A 61 -4.94 -3.62 -12.51
CA PRO A 61 -5.73 -4.37 -13.48
C PRO A 61 -5.74 -3.73 -14.87
N TYR A 62 -5.15 -2.54 -15.05
CA TYR A 62 -5.14 -1.84 -16.31
C TYR A 62 -4.01 -2.32 -17.22
N GLY A 63 -4.30 -2.50 -18.51
CA GLY A 63 -3.35 -2.92 -19.54
C GLY A 63 -2.78 -1.74 -20.34
N CYS A 64 -2.35 -0.67 -19.71
CA CYS A 64 -1.83 0.51 -20.39
C CYS A 64 -0.55 0.19 -21.16
N SER A 65 -0.53 0.42 -22.49
CA SER A 65 0.56 0.02 -23.37
C SER A 65 1.93 0.68 -23.08
N PHE A 66 1.92 1.83 -22.42
CA PHE A 66 3.12 2.57 -22.04
C PHE A 66 3.59 2.27 -20.62
N CYS A 67 2.79 1.56 -19.81
CA CYS A 67 3.06 1.34 -18.40
C CYS A 67 3.80 0.03 -18.19
N PHE A 68 4.95 0.09 -17.51
CA PHE A 68 5.72 -1.11 -17.18
C PHE A 68 4.95 -2.11 -16.30
N TRP A 69 4.08 -1.61 -15.41
CA TRP A 69 3.23 -2.45 -14.56
C TRP A 69 2.27 -3.35 -15.36
N ALA A 70 1.79 -2.87 -16.51
CA ALA A 70 0.94 -3.66 -17.38
C ALA A 70 1.67 -4.80 -18.10
N GLN A 71 2.99 -4.66 -18.29
CA GLN A 71 3.83 -5.66 -18.94
C GLN A 71 4.44 -6.65 -17.95
N ALA A 72 4.48 -6.30 -16.68
CA ALA A 72 4.96 -7.18 -15.62
C ALA A 72 3.84 -8.15 -15.19
N THR A 73 4.22 -9.18 -14.45
CA THR A 73 3.29 -10.17 -13.86
C THR A 73 2.35 -9.56 -12.79
N LEU A 74 2.26 -8.24 -12.72
CA LEU A 74 1.54 -7.45 -11.72
C LEU A 74 0.11 -7.05 -12.15
N THR A 75 -0.39 -7.60 -13.25
CA THR A 75 -1.74 -7.30 -13.75
C THR A 75 -2.86 -7.85 -12.86
N LYS A 76 -2.56 -8.87 -12.03
CA LYS A 76 -3.54 -9.42 -11.09
C LYS A 76 -3.52 -8.63 -9.80
N LEU A 77 -4.65 -8.02 -9.45
CA LEU A 77 -4.81 -7.33 -8.18
C LEU A 77 -4.88 -8.33 -7.02
N ARG A 78 -3.93 -8.24 -6.09
CA ARG A 78 -3.83 -9.05 -4.87
C ARG A 78 -4.10 -8.14 -3.66
N ARG A 79 -4.65 -8.69 -2.59
CA ARG A 79 -5.14 -7.91 -1.44
C ARG A 79 -4.49 -8.39 -0.16
N PHE A 80 -4.10 -7.45 0.67
CA PHE A 80 -3.81 -7.74 2.07
C PHE A 80 -5.11 -7.96 2.86
N ASN A 81 -5.03 -8.56 4.03
CA ASN A 81 -6.18 -8.71 4.90
C ASN A 81 -6.70 -7.33 5.34
N LEU A 82 -8.01 -7.12 5.23
CA LEU A 82 -8.63 -5.83 5.52
C LEU A 82 -8.48 -5.42 6.98
N ASP A 83 -8.71 -6.37 7.89
CA ASP A 83 -8.65 -6.09 9.33
C ASP A 83 -7.21 -5.78 9.75
N THR A 84 -6.22 -6.50 9.20
CA THR A 84 -4.81 -6.22 9.42
C THR A 84 -4.47 -4.79 8.97
N ILE A 85 -4.92 -4.35 7.81
CA ILE A 85 -4.67 -2.96 7.34
C ILE A 85 -5.34 -1.92 8.24
N LYS A 86 -6.58 -2.18 8.68
CA LYS A 86 -7.26 -1.29 9.64
C LYS A 86 -6.50 -1.18 10.96
N GLU A 87 -5.97 -2.30 11.45
CA GLU A 87 -5.14 -2.33 12.66
C GLU A 87 -3.81 -1.59 12.45
N GLU A 88 -3.14 -1.76 11.31
CA GLU A 88 -1.94 -0.99 10.94
C GLU A 88 -2.20 0.52 10.96
N ILE A 89 -3.30 0.97 10.33
CA ILE A 89 -3.67 2.39 10.32
C ILE A 89 -3.85 2.91 11.74
N ARG A 90 -4.54 2.18 12.63
CA ARG A 90 -4.71 2.55 14.04
C ARG A 90 -3.39 2.58 14.79
N TYR A 91 -2.57 1.54 14.61
CA TYR A 91 -1.25 1.41 15.24
C TYR A 91 -0.32 2.57 14.89
N ILE A 92 -0.23 2.88 13.60
CA ILE A 92 0.56 4.01 13.09
C ILE A 92 0.03 5.34 13.65
N SER A 93 -1.28 5.53 13.59
CA SER A 93 -1.93 6.79 14.00
C SER A 93 -1.69 7.13 15.47
N GLU A 94 -1.63 6.11 16.31
CA GLU A 94 -1.36 6.26 17.74
C GLU A 94 0.11 6.60 18.05
N ARG A 95 1.05 6.10 17.22
CA ARG A 95 2.49 6.07 17.56
C ARG A 95 3.35 7.06 16.80
N THR A 96 2.94 7.45 15.59
CA THR A 96 3.80 8.29 14.75
C THR A 96 4.06 9.67 15.35
N LYS A 97 5.32 10.11 15.27
CA LYS A 97 5.78 11.44 15.68
C LYS A 97 6.00 12.39 14.50
N ASN A 98 5.75 11.94 13.27
CA ASN A 98 5.93 12.79 12.10
C ASN A 98 5.10 14.08 12.19
N PRO A 99 5.74 15.28 12.18
CA PRO A 99 5.04 16.55 12.37
C PRO A 99 4.15 16.93 11.18
N THR A 100 4.48 16.40 9.99
CA THR A 100 3.67 16.64 8.78
C THR A 100 2.36 15.87 8.79
N LYS A 101 2.26 14.88 9.68
CA LYS A 101 1.12 13.98 9.82
C LYS A 101 0.66 13.38 8.48
N LEU A 102 1.65 13.05 7.65
CA LEU A 102 1.46 12.42 6.35
C LEU A 102 1.42 10.89 6.50
N LEU A 103 0.42 10.27 5.91
CA LEU A 103 0.39 8.84 5.62
C LEU A 103 0.45 8.63 4.12
N TYR A 104 1.27 7.70 3.67
CA TYR A 104 1.37 7.32 2.28
C TYR A 104 0.73 5.95 2.06
N ILE A 105 -0.22 5.85 1.12
CA ILE A 105 -0.75 4.57 0.64
C ILE A 105 -0.14 4.31 -0.74
N ALA A 106 0.69 3.26 -0.83
CA ALA A 106 1.47 2.93 -2.01
C ALA A 106 0.73 2.10 -3.06
N ASP A 107 -0.57 1.99 -2.94
CA ASP A 107 -1.41 1.30 -3.93
C ASP A 107 -1.32 2.00 -5.29
N ALA A 108 -1.24 1.22 -6.36
CA ALA A 108 -1.25 1.78 -7.72
C ALA A 108 -2.57 2.49 -8.06
N ASN A 109 -3.67 2.11 -7.40
CA ASN A 109 -5.02 2.62 -7.67
C ASN A 109 -5.89 2.51 -6.42
N PHE A 110 -5.74 3.40 -5.45
CA PHE A 110 -6.61 3.44 -4.29
C PHE A 110 -8.04 3.81 -4.69
N GLY A 111 -9.03 3.19 -4.06
CA GLY A 111 -10.45 3.37 -4.38
C GLY A 111 -11.00 2.40 -5.43
N ILE A 112 -10.16 1.49 -5.97
CA ILE A 112 -10.60 0.49 -6.96
C ILE A 112 -11.41 -0.64 -6.33
N LEU A 113 -11.19 -0.95 -5.07
CA LEU A 113 -11.87 -2.01 -4.35
C LEU A 113 -13.03 -1.48 -3.52
N LYS A 114 -14.14 -2.23 -3.44
CA LYS A 114 -15.30 -1.84 -2.61
C LYS A 114 -14.93 -1.62 -1.14
N ARG A 115 -13.99 -2.42 -0.63
CA ARG A 115 -13.51 -2.35 0.75
C ARG A 115 -12.71 -1.08 1.07
N ASP A 116 -12.23 -0.36 0.06
CA ASP A 116 -11.46 0.87 0.26
C ASP A 116 -12.32 1.97 0.92
N SER A 117 -13.65 1.87 0.79
CA SER A 117 -14.60 2.70 1.54
C SER A 117 -14.52 2.48 3.06
N GLU A 118 -14.27 1.24 3.50
CA GLU A 118 -14.09 0.93 4.93
C GLU A 118 -12.73 1.41 5.45
N LEU A 119 -11.70 1.38 4.60
CA LEU A 119 -10.40 1.97 4.94
C LEU A 119 -10.51 3.49 5.06
N ALA A 120 -11.29 4.13 4.20
CA ALA A 120 -11.59 5.56 4.30
C ALA A 120 -12.28 5.90 5.64
N ASP A 121 -13.23 5.10 6.08
CA ASP A 121 -13.87 5.27 7.39
C ASP A 121 -12.86 5.14 8.53
N THR A 122 -12.00 4.12 8.51
CA THR A 122 -10.94 3.93 9.52
C THR A 122 -9.95 5.10 9.55
N LEU A 123 -9.57 5.63 8.39
CA LEU A 123 -8.69 6.80 8.31
C LEU A 123 -9.32 8.04 8.97
N MET A 124 -10.62 8.24 8.77
CA MET A 124 -11.33 9.36 9.38
C MET A 124 -11.52 9.18 10.89
N GLU A 125 -11.83 7.96 11.35
CA GLU A 125 -11.85 7.62 12.79
C GLU A 125 -10.50 7.94 13.46
N CYS A 126 -9.40 7.52 12.81
CA CYS A 126 -8.05 7.79 13.32
C CYS A 126 -7.72 9.29 13.32
N LYS A 127 -8.13 10.02 12.27
CA LYS A 127 -7.96 11.47 12.23
C LYS A 127 -8.66 12.16 13.39
N GLU A 128 -9.88 11.76 13.71
CA GLU A 128 -10.65 12.33 14.82
C GLU A 128 -10.02 12.00 16.18
N LYS A 129 -9.59 10.74 16.36
CA LYS A 129 -9.09 10.26 17.64
C LYS A 129 -7.63 10.66 17.95
N TYR A 130 -6.77 10.62 16.94
CA TYR A 130 -5.31 10.77 17.09
C TYR A 130 -4.76 12.03 16.37
N ASP A 131 -5.63 12.80 15.72
CA ASP A 131 -5.24 13.91 14.84
C ASP A 131 -4.27 13.46 13.72
N PHE A 132 -4.41 12.20 13.25
CA PHE A 132 -3.60 11.58 12.20
C PHE A 132 -4.45 10.59 11.37
N PRO A 133 -4.27 10.58 10.03
CA PRO A 133 -3.44 11.48 9.23
C PRO A 133 -4.12 12.85 9.01
N LYS A 134 -3.32 13.91 8.90
CA LYS A 134 -3.80 15.21 8.37
C LYS A 134 -3.61 15.31 6.86
N ARG A 135 -2.68 14.55 6.35
CA ARG A 135 -2.37 14.46 4.92
C ARG A 135 -2.26 13.00 4.52
N LEU A 136 -3.01 12.64 3.52
CA LEU A 136 -2.99 11.29 2.93
C LEU A 136 -2.54 11.40 1.48
N PHE A 137 -1.43 10.76 1.12
CA PHE A 137 -1.01 10.68 -0.26
C PHE A 137 -1.45 9.37 -0.87
N ILE A 138 -2.16 9.44 -2.01
CA ILE A 138 -2.70 8.30 -2.75
C ILE A 138 -2.59 8.52 -4.25
N TYR A 139 -2.47 7.41 -4.99
CA TYR A 139 -2.69 7.40 -6.42
C TYR A 139 -4.14 6.98 -6.70
N SER A 140 -4.88 7.83 -7.39
CA SER A 140 -6.26 7.51 -7.76
C SER A 140 -6.31 6.67 -9.03
N LEU A 141 -7.41 5.93 -9.19
CA LEU A 141 -7.65 5.17 -10.41
C LEU A 141 -7.98 6.08 -11.60
N LYS A 142 -7.70 5.62 -12.81
CA LYS A 142 -7.96 6.36 -14.06
C LYS A 142 -9.45 6.50 -14.35
N ASN A 143 -10.20 5.44 -14.14
CA ASN A 143 -11.63 5.39 -14.40
C ASN A 143 -12.39 5.53 -13.09
N GLN A 144 -12.86 6.74 -12.81
CA GLN A 144 -13.67 7.01 -11.63
C GLN A 144 -15.03 6.33 -11.74
N THR A 145 -15.40 5.63 -10.68
CA THR A 145 -16.73 5.03 -10.51
C THR A 145 -17.48 5.78 -9.41
N MET A 146 -18.81 5.68 -9.37
CA MET A 146 -19.60 6.27 -8.28
C MET A 146 -19.12 5.79 -6.91
N GLN A 147 -18.67 4.54 -6.82
CA GLN A 147 -18.11 3.98 -5.60
C GLN A 147 -16.77 4.63 -5.22
N SER A 148 -15.86 4.82 -6.17
CA SER A 148 -14.57 5.48 -5.89
C SER A 148 -14.78 6.94 -5.51
N ILE A 149 -15.69 7.64 -6.18
CA ILE A 149 -16.08 9.02 -5.84
C ILE A 149 -16.61 9.07 -4.41
N SER A 150 -17.52 8.17 -4.03
CA SER A 150 -18.04 8.09 -2.66
C SER A 150 -16.93 7.82 -1.62
N THR A 151 -15.96 6.97 -1.96
CA THR A 151 -14.80 6.72 -1.09
C THR A 151 -13.95 7.98 -0.91
N PHE A 152 -13.66 8.69 -1.99
CA PHE A 152 -12.86 9.92 -1.95
C PHE A 152 -13.57 11.07 -1.23
N GLU A 153 -14.89 11.17 -1.36
CA GLU A 153 -15.69 12.14 -0.60
C GLU A 153 -15.50 12.00 0.92
N LYS A 154 -15.36 10.77 1.43
CA LYS A 154 -15.12 10.53 2.86
C LYS A 154 -13.79 11.13 3.33
N ILE A 155 -12.75 11.04 2.53
CA ILE A 155 -11.37 11.46 2.89
C ILE A 155 -10.95 12.79 2.26
N LYS A 156 -11.84 13.52 1.61
CA LYS A 156 -11.52 14.76 0.87
C LYS A 156 -10.79 15.83 1.68
N THR A 157 -10.98 15.83 3.00
CA THR A 157 -10.34 16.79 3.88
C THR A 157 -8.87 16.49 4.18
N ILE A 158 -8.40 15.28 3.88
CA ILE A 158 -7.03 14.83 4.13
C ILE A 158 -6.32 14.35 2.87
N ALA A 159 -7.06 13.99 1.81
CA ALA A 159 -6.50 13.34 0.64
C ALA A 159 -5.76 14.33 -0.27
N ASN A 160 -4.50 14.01 -0.57
CA ASN A 160 -3.74 14.53 -1.69
C ASN A 160 -3.69 13.44 -2.76
N MET A 161 -4.52 13.58 -3.78
CA MET A 161 -4.61 12.60 -4.86
C MET A 161 -3.67 12.98 -6.00
N SER A 162 -2.84 12.03 -6.42
CA SER A 162 -2.16 12.10 -7.70
C SER A 162 -3.00 11.39 -8.76
N MET A 163 -3.29 12.13 -9.84
CA MET A 163 -4.01 11.63 -11.00
C MET A 163 -3.16 11.87 -12.24
N SER A 164 -2.91 10.81 -13.00
CA SER A 164 -2.14 10.91 -14.25
C SER A 164 -3.05 11.31 -15.40
N MET A 165 -2.71 12.40 -16.06
CA MET A 165 -3.28 12.79 -17.35
C MET A 165 -2.29 12.37 -18.45
N GLU A 166 -2.66 11.38 -19.25
CA GLU A 166 -1.74 10.73 -20.19
C GLU A 166 -1.70 11.44 -21.55
N SER A 167 -2.78 12.11 -21.93
CA SER A 167 -2.90 12.88 -23.16
C SER A 167 -3.98 13.95 -23.05
N VAL A 168 -3.74 15.06 -23.72
CA VAL A 168 -4.72 16.15 -23.91
C VAL A 168 -5.22 16.20 -25.35
N ASN A 169 -4.85 15.24 -26.20
CA ASN A 169 -5.34 15.18 -27.57
C ASN A 169 -6.79 14.72 -27.58
N GLU A 170 -7.65 15.55 -28.15
CA GLU A 170 -8.98 15.16 -28.59
C GLU A 170 -8.84 14.24 -29.81
N LYS A 171 -9.43 13.05 -29.77
CA LYS A 171 -9.63 12.22 -30.94
C LYS A 171 -11.02 12.42 -31.47
#